data_021902453542ad4a95df9cd1e1d2e099
#
_entry.id   021902453542ad4a95df9cd1e1d2e099
#
_cell.length_a   1.000
_cell.length_b   1.000
_cell.length_c   1.000
_cell.angle_alpha   90.00
_cell.angle_beta   90.00
_cell.angle_gamma   90.00
#
_symmetry.space_group_name_H-M   'P 1'
#
loop_
_entity.id
_entity.type
_entity.pdbx_description
1 polymer ?
#
loop_
_entity_poly.entity_id
_entity_poly.type
_entity_poly.pdbx_seq_one_letter_code
_entity_poly.pdbx_strand_id
1 'polypeptide(L)'
;MQRLKILGKVWRLRFAPNMANRGDCDPPTQPGKEIRVSSALRGEERLEVMIHELVHAAGWHIDEMFVERFAADAARALWRLGYRDEKETTP
;
A
#
# COMPACT_ATOMS: atom_id res chain seq x y z
N MET A 1 12.71 4.63 0.16
CA MET A 1 11.83 4.69 -1.03
C MET A 1 12.10 3.48 -1.91
N GLN A 2 11.04 2.83 -2.36
CA GLN A 2 11.12 1.65 -3.21
C GLN A 2 10.54 1.98 -4.59
N ARG A 3 11.13 1.40 -5.63
CA ARG A 3 10.54 1.45 -6.96
C ARG A 3 9.83 0.13 -7.21
N LEU A 4 8.59 0.20 -7.65
CA LEU A 4 7.77 -0.98 -7.93
C LEU A 4 7.26 -0.89 -9.36
N LYS A 5 7.13 -2.04 -10.01
CA LYS A 5 6.49 -2.09 -11.31
C LYS A 5 5.13 -2.75 -11.16
N ILE A 6 4.08 -2.03 -11.55
CA ILE A 6 2.70 -2.51 -11.46
C ILE A 6 2.08 -2.35 -12.83
N LEU A 7 1.70 -3.48 -13.45
CA LEU A 7 1.14 -3.53 -14.80
C LEU A 7 1.96 -2.70 -15.80
N GLY A 8 3.30 -2.88 -15.73
CA GLY A 8 4.23 -2.25 -16.66
C GLY A 8 4.59 -0.80 -16.35
N LYS A 9 3.98 -0.19 -15.33
CA LYS A 9 4.27 1.19 -14.94
C LYS A 9 5.11 1.23 -13.69
N VAL A 10 6.04 2.17 -13.64
CA VAL A 10 6.93 2.34 -12.49
C VAL A 10 6.31 3.28 -11.49
N TRP A 11 6.26 2.84 -10.25
CA TRP A 11 5.73 3.59 -9.10
C TRP A 11 6.82 3.72 -8.06
N ARG A 12 6.73 4.79 -7.27
CA ARG A 12 7.57 4.96 -6.08
C ARG A 12 6.69 4.72 -4.86
N LEU A 13 7.12 3.80 -3.99
CA LEU A 13 6.45 3.58 -2.72
C LEU A 13 7.32 4.19 -1.62
N ARG A 14 6.73 5.01 -0.76
CA ARG A 14 7.45 5.53 0.38
C ARG A 14 6.58 5.59 1.62
N PHE A 15 7.24 5.52 2.75
CA PHE A 15 6.61 5.68 4.05
C PHE A 15 6.78 7.13 4.46
N ALA A 16 5.67 7.84 4.58
CA ALA A 16 5.67 9.29 4.77
C ALA A 16 5.27 9.66 6.18
N PRO A 17 6.01 10.56 6.84
CA PRO A 17 5.63 11.04 8.17
C PRO A 17 4.53 12.08 8.09
N ASN A 18 3.83 12.27 9.20
CA ASN A 18 2.87 13.35 9.37
C ASN A 18 1.73 13.38 8.34
N MET A 19 1.32 12.21 7.86
CA MET A 19 0.18 12.13 6.95
C MET A 19 -1.13 12.34 7.69
N ALA A 20 -2.05 13.11 7.08
CA ALA A 20 -3.38 13.31 7.62
C ALA A 20 -4.25 12.05 7.51
N ASN A 21 -3.95 11.19 6.53
CA ASN A 21 -4.62 9.91 6.35
C ASN A 21 -3.61 8.77 6.47
N ARG A 22 -4.09 7.52 6.34
CA ARG A 22 -3.21 6.36 6.50
C ARG A 22 -2.37 6.09 5.26
N GLY A 23 -2.86 6.47 4.09
CA GLY A 23 -2.14 6.30 2.84
C GLY A 23 -2.86 6.96 1.69
N ASP A 24 -2.16 7.14 0.59
CA ASP A 24 -2.75 7.65 -0.64
C ASP A 24 -1.95 7.18 -1.85
N CYS A 25 -2.49 7.44 -3.03
CA CYS A 25 -1.94 6.94 -4.28
C CYS A 25 -2.20 7.99 -5.36
N ASP A 26 -1.17 8.34 -6.12
CA ASP A 26 -1.33 9.24 -7.26
C ASP A 26 -2.11 8.53 -8.38
N PRO A 27 -2.79 9.28 -9.25
CA PRO A 27 -3.39 8.67 -10.43
C PRO A 27 -2.33 8.09 -11.36
N PRO A 28 -2.65 6.98 -12.06
CA PRO A 28 -1.65 6.31 -12.93
C PRO A 28 -1.16 7.15 -14.10
N THR A 29 -1.86 8.24 -14.41
CA THR A 29 -1.44 9.17 -15.47
C THR A 29 -0.41 10.19 -15.00
N GLN A 30 -0.17 10.29 -13.69
CA GLN A 30 0.74 11.25 -13.10
C GLN A 30 2.20 10.86 -13.39
N PRO A 31 3.03 11.75 -13.99
CA PRO A 31 4.47 11.47 -14.08
C PRO A 31 5.09 11.42 -12.68
N GLY A 32 6.01 10.47 -12.48
CA GLY A 32 6.65 10.32 -11.17
C GLY A 32 5.69 9.92 -10.07
N LYS A 33 4.70 9.11 -10.41
CA LYS A 33 3.63 8.73 -9.50
C LYS A 33 4.13 7.97 -8.27
N GLU A 34 3.48 8.25 -7.16
CA GLU A 34 3.85 7.68 -5.87
C GLU A 34 2.69 6.99 -5.19
N ILE A 35 3.05 5.99 -4.40
CA ILE A 35 2.18 5.40 -3.38
C ILE A 35 2.79 5.81 -2.05
N ARG A 36 2.00 6.43 -1.19
CA ARG A 36 2.44 6.87 0.13
C ARG A 36 1.68 6.13 1.21
N VAL A 37 2.41 5.62 2.19
CA VAL A 37 1.85 4.91 3.35
C VAL A 37 2.37 5.61 4.59
N SER A 38 1.52 5.87 5.55
CA SER A 38 1.94 6.56 6.77
C SER A 38 3.03 5.76 7.49
N SER A 39 4.12 6.43 7.84
CA SER A 39 5.22 5.81 8.56
C SER A 39 4.85 5.45 10.01
N ALA A 40 3.72 5.95 10.51
CA ALA A 40 3.24 5.63 11.85
C ALA A 40 2.59 4.25 11.94
N LEU A 41 2.22 3.66 10.81
CA LEU A 41 1.54 2.36 10.79
C LEU A 41 2.51 1.21 11.04
N ARG A 42 2.01 0.16 11.69
CA ARG A 42 2.77 -1.05 12.00
C ARG A 42 1.91 -2.29 11.80
N GLY A 43 2.56 -3.43 11.59
CA GLY A 43 1.91 -4.73 11.62
C GLY A 43 0.89 -4.93 10.51
N GLU A 44 -0.17 -5.62 10.86
CA GLU A 44 -1.23 -5.95 9.90
C GLU A 44 -1.88 -4.72 9.29
N GLU A 45 -2.07 -3.66 10.07
CA GLU A 45 -2.65 -2.41 9.56
C GLU A 45 -1.78 -1.79 8.48
N ARG A 46 -0.47 -1.78 8.66
CA ARG A 46 0.46 -1.27 7.63
C ARG A 46 0.34 -2.10 6.36
N LEU A 47 0.28 -3.41 6.48
CA LEU A 47 0.12 -4.31 5.35
C LEU A 47 -1.21 -4.05 4.63
N GLU A 48 -2.28 -3.87 5.39
CA GLU A 48 -3.59 -3.58 4.81
C GLU A 48 -3.58 -2.30 3.98
N VAL A 49 -3.01 -1.24 4.51
CA VAL A 49 -2.94 0.04 3.79
C VAL A 49 -2.06 -0.07 2.55
N MET A 50 -0.95 -0.80 2.64
CA MET A 50 -0.11 -1.03 1.46
C MET A 50 -0.88 -1.74 0.36
N ILE A 51 -1.62 -2.80 0.69
CA ILE A 51 -2.41 -3.53 -0.30
C ILE A 51 -3.49 -2.64 -0.88
N HIS A 52 -4.15 -1.85 -0.04
CA HIS A 52 -5.19 -0.90 -0.47
C HIS A 52 -4.66 0.02 -1.57
N GLU A 53 -3.50 0.64 -1.33
CA GLU A 53 -2.93 1.57 -2.29
C GLU A 53 -2.38 0.87 -3.54
N LEU A 54 -1.85 -0.35 -3.38
CA LEU A 54 -1.39 -1.13 -4.53
C LEU A 54 -2.55 -1.49 -5.46
N VAL A 55 -3.71 -1.81 -4.91
CA VAL A 55 -4.89 -2.11 -5.71
C VAL A 55 -5.36 -0.86 -6.46
N HIS A 56 -5.33 0.32 -5.83
CA HIS A 56 -5.63 1.57 -6.52
C HIS A 56 -4.67 1.84 -7.66
N ALA A 57 -3.38 1.57 -7.46
CA ALA A 57 -2.38 1.74 -8.51
C ALA A 57 -2.64 0.80 -9.68
N ALA A 58 -3.05 -0.43 -9.40
CA ALA A 58 -3.32 -1.43 -10.43
C ALA A 58 -4.63 -1.18 -11.17
N GLY A 59 -5.65 -0.67 -10.47
CA GLY A 59 -6.98 -0.47 -11.05
C GLY A 59 -7.63 0.78 -10.50
N TRP A 60 -7.26 1.94 -11.04
CA TRP A 60 -7.67 3.25 -10.54
C TRP A 60 -9.19 3.42 -10.39
N HIS A 61 -9.95 2.75 -11.25
CA HIS A 61 -11.40 2.89 -11.28
C HIS A 61 -12.14 1.75 -10.55
N ILE A 62 -11.41 0.89 -9.84
CA ILE A 62 -12.05 -0.16 -9.05
C ILE A 62 -12.81 0.48 -7.90
N ASP A 63 -14.00 -0.06 -7.63
CA ASP A 63 -14.86 0.42 -6.56
C ASP A 63 -14.14 0.48 -5.21
N GLU A 64 -14.26 1.62 -4.52
CA GLU A 64 -13.57 1.85 -3.24
C GLU A 64 -13.95 0.82 -2.18
N MET A 65 -15.22 0.44 -2.11
CA MET A 65 -15.65 -0.54 -1.13
C MET A 65 -15.02 -1.92 -1.38
N PHE A 66 -14.89 -2.28 -2.66
CA PHE A 66 -14.19 -3.51 -3.01
C PHE A 66 -12.74 -3.46 -2.58
N VAL A 67 -12.05 -2.35 -2.87
CA VAL A 67 -10.64 -2.18 -2.50
C VAL A 67 -10.47 -2.31 -0.99
N GLU A 68 -11.32 -1.63 -0.23
CA GLU A 68 -11.25 -1.63 1.23
C GLU A 68 -11.42 -3.04 1.79
N ARG A 69 -12.43 -3.76 1.33
CA ARG A 69 -12.72 -5.11 1.81
C ARG A 69 -11.64 -6.10 1.38
N PHE A 70 -11.22 -6.02 0.14
CA PHE A 70 -10.19 -6.92 -0.37
C PHE A 70 -8.87 -6.72 0.38
N ALA A 71 -8.47 -5.46 0.60
CA ALA A 71 -7.23 -5.16 1.30
C ALA A 71 -7.25 -5.69 2.74
N ALA A 72 -8.38 -5.55 3.43
CA ALA A 72 -8.51 -6.07 4.78
C ALA A 72 -8.38 -7.60 4.82
N ASP A 73 -9.07 -8.29 3.91
CA ASP A 73 -9.04 -9.75 3.85
C ASP A 73 -7.68 -10.27 3.41
N ALA A 74 -7.07 -9.64 2.41
CA ALA A 74 -5.75 -10.03 1.92
C ALA A 74 -4.68 -9.83 2.99
N ALA A 75 -4.72 -8.71 3.71
CA ALA A 75 -3.78 -8.45 4.77
C ALA A 75 -3.92 -9.47 5.90
N ARG A 76 -5.15 -9.81 6.27
CA ARG A 76 -5.39 -10.81 7.30
C ARG A 76 -4.84 -12.17 6.88
N ALA A 77 -5.09 -12.58 5.64
CA ALA A 77 -4.62 -13.86 5.12
C ALA A 77 -3.10 -13.93 5.12
N LEU A 78 -2.45 -12.91 4.58
CA LEU A 78 -0.99 -12.87 4.51
C LEU A 78 -0.36 -12.81 5.89
N TRP A 79 -0.96 -12.04 6.79
CA TRP A 79 -0.46 -11.93 8.16
C TRP A 79 -0.52 -13.27 8.89
N ARG A 80 -1.62 -14.00 8.74
CA ARG A 80 -1.77 -15.32 9.33
C ARG A 80 -0.78 -16.33 8.77
N LEU A 81 -0.43 -16.19 7.48
CA LEU A 81 0.56 -17.06 6.85
C LEU A 81 2.00 -16.71 7.22
N GLY A 82 2.19 -15.64 7.99
CA GLY A 82 3.51 -15.27 8.48
C GLY A 82 4.28 -14.30 7.61
N TYR A 83 3.67 -13.73 6.59
CA TYR A 83 4.36 -12.75 5.76
C TYR A 83 4.59 -11.47 6.56
N ARG A 84 5.84 -11.07 6.64
CA ARG A 84 6.28 -9.90 7.43
C ARG A 84 7.33 -9.14 6.66
N ASP A 85 7.40 -7.83 6.93
CA ASP A 85 8.53 -7.03 6.50
C ASP A 85 9.64 -7.22 7.54
N GLU A 86 10.76 -7.76 7.13
CA GLU A 86 11.89 -7.98 8.02
C GLU A 86 12.34 -6.71 8.73
N LYS A 87 12.32 -5.60 8.01
CA LYS A 87 12.74 -4.31 8.57
C LYS A 87 11.79 -3.84 9.66
N GLU A 88 10.50 -4.15 9.52
CA GLU A 88 9.50 -3.76 10.51
C GLU A 88 9.63 -4.61 11.77
N THR A 89 9.98 -5.90 11.62
CA THR A 89 10.08 -6.82 12.76
C THR A 89 11.40 -6.72 13.50
N THR A 90 12.38 -6.01 12.95
CA THR A 90 13.68 -5.83 13.61
C THR A 90 13.52 -4.84 14.78
N PRO A 91 13.99 -5.21 15.97
CA PRO A 91 13.91 -4.31 17.14
C PRO A 91 14.69 -3.03 16.95
#